data_080a625882a3966ad6e272824d2991b6
#
_entry.id   080a625882a3966ad6e272824d2991b6
#
_cell.length_a   1.000
_cell.length_b   1.000
_cell.length_c   1.000
_cell.angle_alpha   90.00
_cell.angle_beta   90.00
_cell.angle_gamma   90.00
#
_symmetry.space_group_name_H-M   'P 1'
#
loop_
_entity.id
_entity.type
_entity.pdbx_description
1 polymer ?
#
loop_
_entity_poly.entity_id
_entity_poly.type
_entity_poly.pdbx_seq_one_letter_code
_entity_poly.pdbx_strand_id
1 'polypeptide(L)'
;MHALKRLAALAALLIAVPAGAAEPDRRADVYQGFRQASEAGDYETALPLAQELTQLIEQADPLSRDLPTAYNNLGVAQFRTGDTVAAERSFLRALELLETTQGIASRKMISPLAGLGAVYAAQGQHARAADTLQRALAISRRADGLFNIGQLDILDALVRSYEAIGLLEGVERELRYGLQIAQQQYGYDDPRCLPAMTRLAQWYERTNRFVSARSLWLRSVEIAGSEGGGRNAATIEGLLGIARTVRLQFVRDPESLQAQLVLDPLTGQPDPFANRMNIGPVRLDRAGEAAARQALEILDATPDPPKALMVKTLIELGDWYITAHDPASALPYYQRAWPLIPATLSPGEQNPLSSPRPLHYRPPSAALRLLGSPDVKTLSRKLEFNLSVAATGEVTGVAAVTTDAPEGELSQVSRALAKAWFSPRFEDGRPVATEGFLFEEYWFERAPEPAPEPPATANPNKAG
;
A
#
# COMPACT_ATOMS: atom_id res chain seq x y z
N MET A 1 -4.61 7.83 -2.42
CA MET A 1 -5.71 8.47 -3.17
C MET A 1 -5.83 8.04 -4.63
N HIS A 2 -4.75 7.70 -5.35
CA HIS A 2 -4.84 7.32 -6.79
C HIS A 2 -5.53 5.97 -7.06
N ALA A 3 -5.40 4.98 -6.17
CA ALA A 3 -6.05 3.67 -6.35
C ALA A 3 -7.59 3.70 -6.20
N LEU A 4 -8.12 4.58 -5.35
CA LEU A 4 -9.56 4.80 -5.22
C LEU A 4 -10.19 5.49 -6.47
N LYS A 5 -9.38 6.21 -7.26
CA LYS A 5 -9.86 6.83 -8.51
C LYS A 5 -10.14 5.78 -9.61
N ARG A 6 -9.51 4.61 -9.57
CA ARG A 6 -9.67 3.57 -10.60
C ARG A 6 -10.90 2.66 -10.39
N LEU A 7 -11.36 2.45 -9.15
CA LEU A 7 -12.57 1.65 -8.86
C LEU A 7 -13.85 2.21 -9.51
N ALA A 8 -13.89 3.49 -9.85
CA ALA A 8 -15.03 4.10 -10.51
C ALA A 8 -15.11 3.86 -12.03
N ALA A 9 -14.03 3.44 -12.68
CA ALA A 9 -14.01 3.20 -14.12
C ALA A 9 -14.75 1.92 -14.55
N LEU A 10 -15.03 1.00 -13.61
CA LEU A 10 -15.73 -0.27 -13.88
C LEU A 10 -17.27 -0.15 -13.91
N ALA A 11 -17.87 1.01 -13.59
CA ALA A 11 -19.31 1.17 -13.38
C ALA A 11 -20.14 1.58 -14.62
N ALA A 12 -19.54 1.84 -15.76
CA ALA A 12 -20.30 2.20 -16.96
C ALA A 12 -20.83 0.95 -17.70
N LEU A 13 -21.81 0.26 -17.09
CA LEU A 13 -22.57 -0.79 -17.79
C LEU A 13 -23.62 -0.12 -18.69
N LEU A 14 -23.57 -0.44 -19.98
CA LEU A 14 -24.55 -0.02 -20.99
C LEU A 14 -25.97 -0.48 -20.58
N ILE A 15 -26.85 0.43 -20.28
CA ILE A 15 -28.28 0.20 -20.12
C ILE A 15 -28.92 0.28 -21.52
N ALA A 16 -29.43 -0.86 -22.02
CA ALA A 16 -30.27 -0.85 -23.22
C ALA A 16 -31.66 -0.34 -22.86
N VAL A 17 -32.11 0.77 -23.47
CA VAL A 17 -33.43 1.39 -23.25
C VAL A 17 -34.47 0.66 -24.13
N PRO A 18 -35.50 0.01 -23.58
CA PRO A 18 -36.63 -0.48 -24.41
C PRO A 18 -37.50 0.69 -24.85
N ALA A 19 -37.86 0.69 -26.14
CA ALA A 19 -38.72 1.70 -26.76
C ALA A 19 -40.20 1.47 -26.37
N GLY A 20 -40.77 2.38 -25.56
CA GLY A 20 -42.21 2.38 -25.25
C GLY A 20 -42.65 3.55 -24.36
N ALA A 21 -43.29 4.56 -24.97
CA ALA A 21 -44.17 5.61 -24.47
C ALA A 21 -43.55 6.78 -23.68
N ALA A 22 -43.60 7.94 -24.32
CA ALA A 22 -43.77 9.34 -23.91
C ALA A 22 -43.24 9.80 -22.52
N GLU A 23 -42.01 9.53 -22.17
CA GLU A 23 -40.99 10.32 -21.47
C GLU A 23 -39.59 9.66 -21.61
N PRO A 24 -39.26 9.11 -22.78
CA PRO A 24 -37.94 8.46 -22.97
C PRO A 24 -36.80 9.47 -22.96
N ASP A 25 -37.10 10.74 -23.26
CA ASP A 25 -36.06 11.77 -23.44
C ASP A 25 -35.38 12.17 -22.13
N ARG A 26 -36.13 12.46 -21.08
CA ARG A 26 -35.59 12.95 -19.81
C ARG A 26 -34.69 11.92 -19.10
N ARG A 27 -35.08 10.64 -19.10
CA ARG A 27 -34.28 9.57 -18.49
C ARG A 27 -32.95 9.37 -19.25
N ALA A 28 -33.00 9.43 -20.58
CA ALA A 28 -31.84 9.33 -21.44
C ALA A 28 -30.90 10.53 -21.23
N ASP A 29 -31.44 11.74 -21.18
CA ASP A 29 -30.68 12.97 -20.96
C ASP A 29 -30.01 13.00 -19.58
N VAL A 30 -30.73 12.64 -18.53
CA VAL A 30 -30.18 12.55 -17.17
C VAL A 30 -29.07 11.49 -17.08
N TYR A 31 -29.26 10.33 -17.72
CA TYR A 31 -28.23 9.29 -17.79
C TYR A 31 -26.98 9.76 -18.54
N GLN A 32 -27.15 10.44 -19.68
CA GLN A 32 -26.05 11.01 -20.44
C GLN A 32 -25.26 12.05 -19.63
N GLY A 33 -25.96 12.96 -18.95
CA GLY A 33 -25.36 13.94 -18.07
C GLY A 33 -24.61 13.30 -16.91
N PHE A 34 -25.20 12.31 -16.25
CA PHE A 34 -24.54 11.53 -15.20
C PHE A 34 -23.26 10.87 -15.71
N ARG A 35 -23.30 10.23 -16.88
CA ARG A 35 -22.15 9.56 -17.46
C ARG A 35 -21.02 10.55 -17.77
N GLN A 36 -21.35 11.70 -18.40
CA GLN A 36 -20.35 12.73 -18.72
C GLN A 36 -19.70 13.31 -17.46
N ALA A 37 -20.49 13.65 -16.44
CA ALA A 37 -19.98 14.15 -15.17
C ALA A 37 -19.10 13.11 -14.45
N SER A 38 -19.50 11.83 -14.46
CA SER A 38 -18.76 10.73 -13.85
C SER A 38 -17.44 10.44 -14.59
N GLU A 39 -17.44 10.47 -15.92
CA GLU A 39 -16.25 10.30 -16.76
C GLU A 39 -15.26 11.46 -16.56
N ALA A 40 -15.76 12.69 -16.36
CA ALA A 40 -14.97 13.86 -16.00
C ALA A 40 -14.46 13.84 -14.54
N GLY A 41 -14.97 12.95 -13.69
CA GLY A 41 -14.67 12.91 -12.26
C GLY A 41 -15.37 14.01 -11.45
N ASP A 42 -16.32 14.72 -12.04
CA ASP A 42 -17.15 15.76 -11.39
C ASP A 42 -18.34 15.10 -10.68
N TYR A 43 -18.07 14.61 -9.48
CA TYR A 43 -19.09 13.91 -8.68
C TYR A 43 -20.08 14.86 -7.98
N GLU A 44 -19.73 16.12 -7.82
CA GLU A 44 -20.67 17.12 -7.33
C GLU A 44 -21.84 17.33 -8.34
N THR A 45 -21.54 17.37 -9.63
CA THR A 45 -22.55 17.39 -10.71
C THR A 45 -23.19 16.01 -10.93
N ALA A 46 -22.42 14.91 -10.79
CA ALA A 46 -22.93 13.55 -11.01
C ALA A 46 -23.95 13.11 -9.96
N LEU A 47 -23.80 13.52 -8.69
CA LEU A 47 -24.65 13.09 -7.59
C LEU A 47 -26.14 13.44 -7.77
N PRO A 48 -26.53 14.69 -8.03
CA PRO A 48 -27.95 15.02 -8.25
C PRO A 48 -28.54 14.31 -9.46
N LEU A 49 -27.75 14.09 -10.52
CA LEU A 49 -28.17 13.34 -11.71
C LEU A 49 -28.38 11.85 -11.40
N ALA A 50 -27.51 11.26 -10.59
CA ALA A 50 -27.69 9.87 -10.14
C ALA A 50 -28.93 9.70 -9.25
N GLN A 51 -29.22 10.68 -8.39
CA GLN A 51 -30.44 10.71 -7.56
C GLN A 51 -31.70 10.80 -8.44
N GLU A 52 -31.73 11.74 -9.37
CA GLU A 52 -32.85 11.91 -10.29
C GLU A 52 -33.07 10.65 -11.15
N LEU A 53 -32.00 10.08 -11.71
CA LEU A 53 -32.07 8.86 -12.52
C LEU A 53 -32.68 7.70 -11.71
N THR A 54 -32.21 7.51 -10.48
CA THR A 54 -32.70 6.44 -9.59
C THR A 54 -34.19 6.61 -9.30
N GLN A 55 -34.63 7.84 -9.00
CA GLN A 55 -36.04 8.17 -8.75
C GLN A 55 -36.90 7.93 -9.98
N LEU A 56 -36.48 8.38 -11.17
CA LEU A 56 -37.20 8.17 -12.42
C LEU A 56 -37.40 6.69 -12.75
N ILE A 57 -36.36 5.85 -12.50
CA ILE A 57 -36.45 4.41 -12.74
C ILE A 57 -37.39 3.76 -11.71
N GLU A 58 -37.26 4.11 -10.43
CA GLU A 58 -38.06 3.50 -9.35
C GLU A 58 -39.55 3.87 -9.46
N GLN A 59 -39.85 5.10 -9.85
CA GLN A 59 -41.25 5.56 -10.06
C GLN A 59 -41.90 4.89 -11.28
N ALA A 60 -41.11 4.65 -12.35
CA ALA A 60 -41.61 4.01 -13.55
C ALA A 60 -41.85 2.52 -13.36
N ASP A 61 -40.92 1.83 -12.70
CA ASP A 61 -41.01 0.39 -12.40
C ASP A 61 -40.13 0.03 -11.18
N PRO A 62 -40.71 -0.17 -9.99
CA PRO A 62 -39.97 -0.58 -8.79
C PRO A 62 -39.25 -1.92 -8.90
N LEU A 63 -39.59 -2.76 -9.89
CA LEU A 63 -38.97 -4.03 -10.18
C LEU A 63 -38.04 -3.99 -11.41
N SER A 64 -37.75 -2.78 -11.89
CA SER A 64 -36.89 -2.58 -13.06
C SER A 64 -35.54 -3.27 -12.91
N ARG A 65 -35.13 -3.97 -13.95
CA ARG A 65 -33.78 -4.60 -14.04
C ARG A 65 -32.61 -3.59 -14.03
N ASP A 66 -32.92 -2.30 -14.25
CA ASP A 66 -31.95 -1.20 -14.25
C ASP A 66 -31.77 -0.60 -12.85
N LEU A 67 -32.73 -0.79 -11.96
CA LEU A 67 -32.75 -0.20 -10.64
C LEU A 67 -31.50 -0.57 -9.79
N PRO A 68 -31.02 -1.80 -9.78
CA PRO A 68 -29.77 -2.15 -9.07
C PRO A 68 -28.57 -1.38 -9.59
N THR A 69 -28.50 -1.13 -10.91
CA THR A 69 -27.41 -0.35 -11.51
C THR A 69 -27.51 1.12 -11.14
N ALA A 70 -28.74 1.67 -11.11
CA ALA A 70 -28.96 3.05 -10.70
C ALA A 70 -28.54 3.27 -9.23
N TYR A 71 -28.93 2.38 -8.32
CA TYR A 71 -28.49 2.44 -6.92
C TYR A 71 -26.97 2.24 -6.75
N ASN A 72 -26.34 1.38 -7.54
CA ASN A 72 -24.88 1.25 -7.54
C ASN A 72 -24.21 2.56 -7.97
N ASN A 73 -24.69 3.20 -9.04
CA ASN A 73 -24.15 4.47 -9.53
C ASN A 73 -24.36 5.60 -8.54
N LEU A 74 -25.51 5.64 -7.90
CA LEU A 74 -25.83 6.58 -6.82
C LEU A 74 -24.86 6.38 -5.63
N GLY A 75 -24.66 5.12 -5.22
CA GLY A 75 -23.69 4.79 -4.16
C GLY A 75 -22.26 5.23 -4.48
N VAL A 76 -21.83 5.08 -5.75
CA VAL A 76 -20.52 5.57 -6.21
C VAL A 76 -20.45 7.09 -6.10
N ALA A 77 -21.45 7.83 -6.57
CA ALA A 77 -21.47 9.30 -6.51
C ALA A 77 -21.46 9.80 -5.05
N GLN A 78 -22.28 9.21 -4.17
CA GLN A 78 -22.32 9.52 -2.75
C GLN A 78 -20.96 9.23 -2.06
N PHE A 79 -20.34 8.11 -2.36
CA PHE A 79 -19.02 7.79 -1.80
C PHE A 79 -17.95 8.79 -2.25
N ARG A 80 -18.02 9.23 -3.51
CA ARG A 80 -17.05 10.18 -4.08
C ARG A 80 -17.21 11.59 -3.55
N THR A 81 -18.42 11.99 -3.17
CA THR A 81 -18.70 13.27 -2.49
C THR A 81 -18.53 13.20 -0.96
N GLY A 82 -18.12 12.02 -0.41
CA GLY A 82 -17.80 11.84 1.00
C GLY A 82 -18.95 11.37 1.88
N ASP A 83 -20.19 11.23 1.35
CA ASP A 83 -21.30 10.69 2.12
C ASP A 83 -21.26 9.16 2.15
N THR A 84 -20.42 8.63 3.05
CA THR A 84 -20.24 7.18 3.22
C THR A 84 -21.48 6.48 3.75
N VAL A 85 -22.32 7.18 4.53
CA VAL A 85 -23.55 6.61 5.12
C VAL A 85 -24.64 6.43 4.06
N ALA A 86 -24.83 7.43 3.20
CA ALA A 86 -25.77 7.29 2.08
C ALA A 86 -25.28 6.26 1.07
N ALA A 87 -23.98 6.25 0.77
CA ALA A 87 -23.36 5.28 -0.13
C ALA A 87 -23.58 3.84 0.35
N GLU A 88 -23.40 3.56 1.65
CA GLU A 88 -23.66 2.23 2.23
C GLU A 88 -25.10 1.79 1.94
N ARG A 89 -26.08 2.65 2.21
CA ARG A 89 -27.51 2.36 1.95
C ARG A 89 -27.78 2.06 0.49
N SER A 90 -27.22 2.86 -0.42
CA SER A 90 -27.41 2.68 -1.86
C SER A 90 -26.82 1.37 -2.35
N PHE A 91 -25.58 1.01 -1.93
CA PHE A 91 -24.97 -0.27 -2.30
C PHE A 91 -25.73 -1.47 -1.71
N LEU A 92 -26.19 -1.40 -0.46
CA LEU A 92 -27.00 -2.46 0.15
C LEU A 92 -28.30 -2.63 -0.60
N ARG A 93 -28.97 -1.55 -1.01
CA ARG A 93 -30.19 -1.62 -1.81
C ARG A 93 -29.96 -2.23 -3.18
N ALA A 94 -28.86 -1.90 -3.85
CA ALA A 94 -28.46 -2.52 -5.10
C ALA A 94 -28.26 -4.03 -4.94
N LEU A 95 -27.58 -4.46 -3.86
CA LEU A 95 -27.34 -5.88 -3.55
C LEU A 95 -28.63 -6.63 -3.26
N GLU A 96 -29.53 -6.08 -2.45
CA GLU A 96 -30.82 -6.66 -2.14
C GLU A 96 -31.66 -6.93 -3.42
N LEU A 97 -31.73 -5.93 -4.30
CA LEU A 97 -32.43 -6.05 -5.58
C LEU A 97 -31.78 -7.11 -6.50
N LEU A 98 -30.46 -7.22 -6.52
CA LEU A 98 -29.77 -8.24 -7.29
C LEU A 98 -29.95 -9.63 -6.71
N GLU A 99 -29.93 -9.80 -5.40
CA GLU A 99 -30.17 -11.09 -4.74
C GLU A 99 -31.55 -11.63 -5.07
N THR A 100 -32.57 -10.80 -5.01
CA THR A 100 -33.96 -11.20 -5.29
C THR A 100 -34.20 -11.49 -6.76
N THR A 101 -33.58 -10.75 -7.69
CA THR A 101 -33.87 -10.86 -9.13
C THR A 101 -32.91 -11.76 -9.90
N GLN A 102 -31.68 -11.93 -9.44
CA GLN A 102 -30.60 -12.62 -10.18
C GLN A 102 -29.83 -13.66 -9.33
N GLY A 103 -30.08 -13.70 -8.04
CA GLY A 103 -29.44 -14.61 -7.09
C GLY A 103 -28.08 -14.11 -6.58
N ILE A 104 -27.61 -14.74 -5.49
CA ILE A 104 -26.45 -14.33 -4.68
C ILE A 104 -25.09 -14.41 -5.38
N ALA A 105 -25.02 -15.04 -6.56
CA ALA A 105 -23.78 -15.23 -7.33
C ALA A 105 -23.81 -14.47 -8.66
N SER A 106 -24.72 -13.51 -8.83
CA SER A 106 -24.79 -12.71 -10.05
C SER A 106 -23.51 -11.89 -10.23
N ARG A 107 -22.96 -11.90 -11.45
CA ARG A 107 -21.80 -11.08 -11.84
C ARG A 107 -22.02 -9.58 -11.54
N LYS A 108 -23.26 -9.11 -11.64
CA LYS A 108 -23.61 -7.70 -11.36
C LYS A 108 -23.39 -7.30 -9.90
N MET A 109 -23.27 -8.25 -8.97
CA MET A 109 -22.96 -7.98 -7.57
C MET A 109 -21.52 -7.53 -7.33
N ILE A 110 -20.60 -7.77 -8.26
CA ILE A 110 -19.17 -7.44 -8.08
C ILE A 110 -18.98 -5.95 -7.80
N SER A 111 -19.59 -5.07 -8.61
CA SER A 111 -19.44 -3.63 -8.47
C SER A 111 -20.00 -3.08 -7.14
N PRO A 112 -21.26 -3.35 -6.76
CA PRO A 112 -21.80 -2.88 -5.49
C PRO A 112 -21.09 -3.49 -4.27
N LEU A 113 -20.61 -4.75 -4.33
CA LEU A 113 -19.80 -5.34 -3.27
C LEU A 113 -18.43 -4.64 -3.14
N ALA A 114 -17.77 -4.34 -4.27
CA ALA A 114 -16.51 -3.61 -4.26
C ALA A 114 -16.69 -2.18 -3.71
N GLY A 115 -17.77 -1.50 -4.10
CA GLY A 115 -18.16 -0.19 -3.57
C GLY A 115 -18.45 -0.22 -2.07
N LEU A 116 -19.22 -1.20 -1.61
CA LEU A 116 -19.54 -1.38 -0.19
C LEU A 116 -18.27 -1.70 0.63
N GLY A 117 -17.36 -2.52 0.09
CA GLY A 117 -16.06 -2.77 0.71
C GLY A 117 -15.22 -1.50 0.86
N ALA A 118 -15.25 -0.62 -0.15
CA ALA A 118 -14.57 0.68 -0.07
C ALA A 118 -15.20 1.61 0.98
N VAL A 119 -16.53 1.60 1.10
CA VAL A 119 -17.27 2.34 2.15
C VAL A 119 -16.87 1.85 3.53
N TYR A 120 -16.90 0.54 3.78
CA TYR A 120 -16.50 -0.02 5.08
C TYR A 120 -15.05 0.30 5.44
N ALA A 121 -14.14 0.25 4.46
CA ALA A 121 -12.75 0.65 4.68
C ALA A 121 -12.63 2.14 5.06
N ALA A 122 -13.39 3.03 4.41
CA ALA A 122 -13.42 4.46 4.71
C ALA A 122 -14.02 4.76 6.11
N GLN A 123 -14.94 3.92 6.57
CA GLN A 123 -15.52 3.98 7.93
C GLN A 123 -14.63 3.32 9.00
N GLY A 124 -13.43 2.81 8.65
CA GLY A 124 -12.53 2.10 9.56
C GLY A 124 -12.98 0.66 9.89
N GLN A 125 -14.03 0.15 9.24
CA GLN A 125 -14.58 -1.20 9.47
C GLN A 125 -13.84 -2.25 8.59
N HIS A 126 -12.52 -2.33 8.72
CA HIS A 126 -11.65 -3.08 7.81
C HIS A 126 -11.93 -4.58 7.75
N ALA A 127 -12.38 -5.20 8.84
CA ALA A 127 -12.79 -6.61 8.83
C ALA A 127 -14.01 -6.84 7.92
N ARG A 128 -15.05 -5.99 8.05
CA ARG A 128 -16.23 -6.06 7.16
C ARG A 128 -15.89 -5.73 5.72
N ALA A 129 -14.97 -4.79 5.50
CA ALA A 129 -14.45 -4.48 4.18
C ALA A 129 -13.80 -5.72 3.55
N ALA A 130 -12.93 -6.42 4.29
CA ALA A 130 -12.26 -7.63 3.81
C ALA A 130 -13.27 -8.73 3.43
N ASP A 131 -14.24 -9.04 4.29
CA ASP A 131 -15.28 -10.05 4.02
C ASP A 131 -16.09 -9.72 2.76
N THR A 132 -16.47 -8.43 2.63
CA THR A 132 -17.26 -7.97 1.47
C THR A 132 -16.45 -8.05 0.17
N LEU A 133 -15.17 -7.64 0.21
CA LEU A 133 -14.27 -7.71 -0.94
C LEU A 133 -13.92 -9.16 -1.33
N GLN A 134 -13.76 -10.06 -0.36
CA GLN A 134 -13.60 -11.49 -0.64
C GLN A 134 -14.81 -12.06 -1.38
N ARG A 135 -16.04 -11.69 -0.98
CA ARG A 135 -17.27 -12.09 -1.68
C ARG A 135 -17.27 -11.56 -3.13
N ALA A 136 -16.88 -10.29 -3.34
CA ALA A 136 -16.76 -9.72 -4.69
C ALA A 136 -15.74 -10.50 -5.54
N LEU A 137 -14.57 -10.80 -4.97
CA LEU A 137 -13.50 -11.54 -5.63
C LEU A 137 -13.93 -12.99 -5.98
N ALA A 138 -14.63 -13.67 -5.07
CA ALA A 138 -15.14 -15.02 -5.31
C ALA A 138 -16.14 -15.06 -6.48
N ILE A 139 -17.04 -14.08 -6.56
CA ILE A 139 -17.97 -13.94 -7.69
C ILE A 139 -17.22 -13.66 -8.99
N SER A 140 -16.25 -12.73 -8.97
CA SER A 140 -15.43 -12.40 -10.15
C SER A 140 -14.63 -13.59 -10.66
N ARG A 141 -13.98 -14.34 -9.78
CA ARG A 141 -13.26 -15.58 -10.15
C ARG A 141 -14.17 -16.61 -10.83
N ARG A 142 -15.39 -16.73 -10.35
CA ARG A 142 -16.37 -17.68 -10.91
C ARG A 142 -16.95 -17.20 -12.24
N ALA A 143 -17.23 -15.90 -12.37
CA ALA A 143 -17.90 -15.33 -13.54
C ALA A 143 -16.94 -15.00 -14.69
N ASP A 144 -15.74 -14.48 -14.37
CA ASP A 144 -14.80 -13.89 -15.31
C ASP A 144 -13.50 -14.70 -15.43
N GLY A 145 -13.36 -15.79 -14.68
CA GLY A 145 -12.15 -16.62 -14.61
C GLY A 145 -11.15 -16.19 -13.55
N LEU A 146 -10.21 -17.11 -13.23
CA LEU A 146 -9.25 -16.92 -12.14
C LEU A 146 -8.30 -15.76 -12.39
N PHE A 147 -7.85 -15.54 -13.61
CA PHE A 147 -6.81 -14.55 -13.93
C PHE A 147 -7.37 -13.33 -14.67
N ASN A 148 -8.50 -12.80 -14.23
CA ASN A 148 -9.12 -11.62 -14.82
C ASN A 148 -8.50 -10.34 -14.26
N ILE A 149 -8.08 -9.42 -15.14
CA ILE A 149 -7.44 -8.16 -14.76
C ILE A 149 -8.34 -7.25 -13.91
N GLY A 150 -9.66 -7.33 -14.08
CA GLY A 150 -10.63 -6.59 -13.27
C GLY A 150 -10.60 -6.93 -11.78
N GLN A 151 -9.93 -8.01 -11.38
CA GLN A 151 -9.76 -8.38 -9.98
C GLN A 151 -8.70 -7.52 -9.26
N LEU A 152 -7.78 -6.86 -9.99
CA LEU A 152 -6.65 -6.14 -9.39
C LEU A 152 -7.11 -5.03 -8.44
N ASP A 153 -8.12 -4.26 -8.81
CA ASP A 153 -8.63 -3.18 -7.96
C ASP A 153 -9.28 -3.72 -6.66
N ILE A 154 -9.99 -4.87 -6.76
CA ILE A 154 -10.56 -5.56 -5.61
C ILE A 154 -9.44 -6.07 -4.68
N LEU A 155 -8.41 -6.68 -5.27
CA LEU A 155 -7.24 -7.17 -4.53
C LEU A 155 -6.51 -6.04 -3.82
N ASP A 156 -6.35 -4.88 -4.47
CA ASP A 156 -5.72 -3.71 -3.86
C ASP A 156 -6.51 -3.18 -2.66
N ALA A 157 -7.83 -3.16 -2.73
CA ALA A 157 -8.69 -2.78 -1.62
C ALA A 157 -8.64 -3.81 -0.48
N LEU A 158 -8.60 -5.10 -0.82
CA LEU A 158 -8.50 -6.21 0.13
C LEU A 158 -7.16 -6.19 0.86
N VAL A 159 -6.05 -5.97 0.15
CA VAL A 159 -4.70 -5.81 0.73
C VAL A 159 -4.68 -4.69 1.76
N ARG A 160 -5.22 -3.51 1.44
CA ARG A 160 -5.28 -2.40 2.42
C ARG A 160 -6.11 -2.76 3.66
N SER A 161 -7.21 -3.49 3.47
CA SER A 161 -8.05 -3.93 4.59
C SER A 161 -7.34 -4.95 5.46
N TYR A 162 -6.61 -5.90 4.86
CA TYR A 162 -5.78 -6.86 5.59
C TYR A 162 -4.62 -6.21 6.34
N GLU A 163 -3.95 -5.22 5.73
CA GLU A 163 -2.91 -4.43 6.41
C GLU A 163 -3.46 -3.73 7.66
N ALA A 164 -4.64 -3.11 7.55
CA ALA A 164 -5.27 -2.40 8.64
C ALA A 164 -5.67 -3.30 9.83
N ILE A 165 -6.01 -4.57 9.58
CA ILE A 165 -6.34 -5.55 10.64
C ILE A 165 -5.16 -6.45 11.02
N GLY A 166 -3.96 -6.23 10.43
CA GLY A 166 -2.76 -6.99 10.74
C GLY A 166 -2.74 -8.42 10.18
N LEU A 167 -3.58 -8.75 9.19
CA LEU A 167 -3.61 -10.09 8.57
C LEU A 167 -2.52 -10.21 7.47
N LEU A 168 -1.26 -10.27 7.91
CA LEU A 168 -0.07 -10.17 7.05
C LEU A 168 0.04 -11.28 5.99
N GLU A 169 -0.31 -12.52 6.33
CA GLU A 169 -0.35 -13.63 5.35
C GLU A 169 -1.38 -13.41 4.25
N GLY A 170 -2.51 -12.79 4.60
CA GLY A 170 -3.51 -12.38 3.64
C GLY A 170 -2.97 -11.35 2.64
N VAL A 171 -2.23 -10.35 3.15
CA VAL A 171 -1.59 -9.33 2.31
C VAL A 171 -0.67 -9.95 1.27
N GLU A 172 0.26 -10.81 1.71
CA GLU A 172 1.21 -11.46 0.79
C GLU A 172 0.51 -12.30 -0.25
N ARG A 173 -0.44 -13.12 0.18
CA ARG A 173 -1.20 -14.00 -0.72
C ARG A 173 -1.88 -13.21 -1.84
N GLU A 174 -2.55 -12.10 -1.50
CA GLU A 174 -3.27 -11.32 -2.51
C GLU A 174 -2.34 -10.50 -3.39
N LEU A 175 -1.20 -9.99 -2.88
CA LEU A 175 -0.19 -9.32 -3.70
C LEU A 175 0.46 -10.27 -4.70
N ARG A 176 0.81 -11.50 -4.27
CA ARG A 176 1.36 -12.54 -5.17
C ARG A 176 0.34 -12.92 -6.24
N TYR A 177 -0.91 -13.07 -5.84
CA TYR A 177 -1.98 -13.38 -6.78
C TYR A 177 -2.20 -12.25 -7.79
N GLY A 178 -2.16 -10.99 -7.37
CA GLY A 178 -2.24 -9.83 -8.28
C GLY A 178 -1.11 -9.80 -9.31
N LEU A 179 0.13 -10.13 -8.88
CA LEU A 179 1.25 -10.27 -9.83
C LEU A 179 1.02 -11.44 -10.79
N GLN A 180 0.54 -12.59 -10.31
CA GLN A 180 0.24 -13.73 -11.16
C GLN A 180 -0.84 -13.40 -12.22
N ILE A 181 -1.90 -12.67 -11.84
CA ILE A 181 -2.91 -12.18 -12.81
C ILE A 181 -2.24 -11.34 -13.90
N ALA A 182 -1.42 -10.36 -13.52
CA ALA A 182 -0.75 -9.49 -14.49
C ALA A 182 0.14 -10.30 -15.45
N GLN A 183 0.93 -11.24 -14.93
CA GLN A 183 1.81 -12.08 -15.73
C GLN A 183 1.04 -13.01 -16.68
N GLN A 184 -0.08 -13.57 -16.26
CA GLN A 184 -0.92 -14.43 -17.11
C GLN A 184 -1.63 -13.63 -18.21
N GLN A 185 -1.99 -12.38 -17.94
CA GLN A 185 -2.69 -11.53 -18.91
C GLN A 185 -1.77 -10.84 -19.90
N TYR A 186 -0.58 -10.42 -19.47
CA TYR A 186 0.31 -9.59 -20.27
C TYR A 186 1.59 -10.34 -20.71
N GLY A 187 1.96 -11.39 -20.01
CA GLY A 187 3.27 -12.04 -20.13
C GLY A 187 4.24 -11.63 -19.05
N TYR A 188 5.26 -12.48 -18.82
CA TYR A 188 6.21 -12.31 -17.71
C TYR A 188 7.16 -11.12 -17.86
N ASP A 189 7.36 -10.66 -19.09
CA ASP A 189 8.32 -9.61 -19.46
C ASP A 189 7.63 -8.31 -19.87
N ASP A 190 6.32 -8.24 -19.69
CA ASP A 190 5.54 -7.08 -20.10
C ASP A 190 5.61 -5.97 -19.03
N PRO A 191 5.91 -4.70 -19.40
CA PRO A 191 5.98 -3.58 -18.47
C PRO A 191 4.69 -3.34 -17.69
N ARG A 192 3.54 -3.81 -18.17
CA ARG A 192 2.27 -3.74 -17.43
C ARG A 192 2.28 -4.57 -16.14
N CYS A 193 3.25 -5.48 -15.95
CA CYS A 193 3.46 -6.20 -14.69
C CYS A 193 4.17 -5.35 -13.62
N LEU A 194 4.89 -4.28 -14.00
CA LEU A 194 5.70 -3.48 -13.07
C LEU A 194 4.94 -2.93 -11.87
N PRO A 195 3.69 -2.42 -11.97
CA PRO A 195 2.95 -1.96 -10.80
C PRO A 195 2.69 -3.05 -9.76
N ALA A 196 2.39 -4.28 -10.19
CA ALA A 196 2.18 -5.41 -9.28
C ALA A 196 3.50 -5.89 -8.65
N MET A 197 4.59 -5.93 -9.42
CA MET A 197 5.92 -6.25 -8.92
C MET A 197 6.39 -5.22 -7.88
N THR A 198 6.19 -3.94 -8.15
CA THR A 198 6.53 -2.84 -7.22
C THR A 198 5.81 -3.00 -5.87
N ARG A 199 4.52 -3.28 -5.87
CA ARG A 199 3.74 -3.48 -4.63
C ARG A 199 4.23 -4.67 -3.83
N LEU A 200 4.50 -5.79 -4.48
CA LEU A 200 5.03 -6.99 -3.81
C LEU A 200 6.45 -6.76 -3.28
N ALA A 201 7.32 -6.08 -4.04
CA ALA A 201 8.66 -5.75 -3.60
C ALA A 201 8.64 -4.83 -2.36
N GLN A 202 7.82 -3.78 -2.37
CA GLN A 202 7.62 -2.90 -1.22
C GLN A 202 7.07 -3.64 0.02
N TRP A 203 6.19 -4.61 -0.18
CA TRP A 203 5.72 -5.47 0.89
C TRP A 203 6.86 -6.30 1.48
N TYR A 204 7.70 -6.89 0.64
CA TYR A 204 8.86 -7.64 1.10
C TYR A 204 9.88 -6.77 1.83
N GLU A 205 10.09 -5.51 1.42
CA GLU A 205 10.91 -4.53 2.17
C GLU A 205 10.34 -4.29 3.58
N ARG A 206 9.03 -4.08 3.68
CA ARG A 206 8.35 -3.83 4.98
C ARG A 206 8.41 -5.04 5.91
N THR A 207 8.40 -6.24 5.35
CA THR A 207 8.47 -7.50 6.10
C THR A 207 9.90 -8.05 6.25
N ASN A 208 10.92 -7.22 5.98
CA ASN A 208 12.35 -7.54 6.08
C ASN A 208 12.80 -8.72 5.18
N ARG A 209 12.03 -9.05 4.15
CA ARG A 209 12.40 -10.06 3.15
C ARG A 209 13.19 -9.41 2.01
N PHE A 210 14.35 -8.83 2.36
CA PHE A 210 15.13 -7.97 1.47
C PHE A 210 15.64 -8.67 0.22
N VAL A 211 15.99 -9.95 0.33
CA VAL A 211 16.47 -10.75 -0.81
C VAL A 211 15.36 -10.88 -1.85
N SER A 212 14.15 -11.24 -1.42
CA SER A 212 12.97 -11.35 -2.30
C SER A 212 12.57 -9.99 -2.92
N ALA A 213 12.63 -8.92 -2.12
CA ALA A 213 12.38 -7.57 -2.62
C ALA A 213 13.36 -7.17 -3.71
N ARG A 214 14.67 -7.39 -3.47
CA ARG A 214 15.73 -7.09 -4.44
C ARG A 214 15.58 -7.87 -5.73
N SER A 215 15.22 -9.15 -5.68
CA SER A 215 14.95 -9.96 -6.88
C SER A 215 13.86 -9.36 -7.76
N LEU A 216 12.77 -8.91 -7.16
CA LEU A 216 11.67 -8.24 -7.88
C LEU A 216 12.12 -6.90 -8.48
N TRP A 217 12.91 -6.11 -7.75
CA TRP A 217 13.42 -4.84 -8.25
C TRP A 217 14.42 -5.03 -9.41
N LEU A 218 15.32 -6.00 -9.32
CA LEU A 218 16.24 -6.36 -10.41
C LEU A 218 15.47 -6.76 -11.66
N ARG A 219 14.44 -7.60 -11.50
CA ARG A 219 13.57 -7.98 -12.60
C ARG A 219 12.80 -6.78 -13.18
N SER A 220 12.35 -5.87 -12.33
CA SER A 220 11.67 -4.65 -12.78
C SER A 220 12.58 -3.77 -13.63
N VAL A 221 13.86 -3.62 -13.26
CA VAL A 221 14.85 -2.89 -14.04
C VAL A 221 15.09 -3.55 -15.39
N GLU A 222 15.18 -4.88 -15.44
CA GLU A 222 15.37 -5.63 -16.69
C GLU A 222 14.20 -5.43 -17.64
N ILE A 223 12.96 -5.59 -17.16
CA ILE A 223 11.74 -5.37 -17.94
C ILE A 223 11.64 -3.91 -18.42
N ALA A 224 11.81 -2.95 -17.53
CA ALA A 224 11.75 -1.54 -17.88
C ALA A 224 12.88 -1.11 -18.83
N GLY A 225 14.05 -1.76 -18.71
CA GLY A 225 15.23 -1.49 -19.51
C GLY A 225 15.13 -1.97 -20.96
N SER A 226 14.24 -2.90 -21.25
CA SER A 226 13.98 -3.39 -22.62
C SER A 226 13.33 -2.33 -23.51
N GLU A 227 12.67 -1.33 -22.94
CA GLU A 227 12.04 -0.22 -23.65
C GLU A 227 12.91 1.04 -23.63
N GLY A 228 13.08 1.68 -24.78
CA GLY A 228 13.72 2.99 -24.90
C GLY A 228 15.17 3.09 -24.40
N GLY A 229 15.92 1.96 -24.39
CA GLY A 229 17.31 1.94 -23.94
C GLY A 229 17.50 2.14 -22.43
N GLY A 230 16.49 1.85 -21.63
CA GLY A 230 16.59 1.84 -20.17
C GLY A 230 16.60 3.21 -19.49
N ARG A 231 16.31 4.29 -20.22
CA ARG A 231 16.30 5.66 -19.67
C ARG A 231 14.88 6.17 -19.45
N ASN A 232 14.09 5.43 -18.68
CA ASN A 232 12.70 5.77 -18.40
C ASN A 232 12.41 5.79 -16.89
N ALA A 233 11.26 6.34 -16.53
CA ALA A 233 10.85 6.48 -15.13
C ALA A 233 10.76 5.12 -14.39
N ALA A 234 10.34 4.07 -15.06
CA ALA A 234 10.20 2.74 -14.45
C ALA A 234 11.58 2.13 -14.12
N THR A 235 12.58 2.33 -14.99
CA THR A 235 13.97 1.93 -14.70
C THR A 235 14.50 2.66 -13.45
N ILE A 236 14.28 3.97 -13.37
CA ILE A 236 14.69 4.78 -12.22
C ILE A 236 14.03 4.28 -10.93
N GLU A 237 12.71 4.05 -10.94
CA GLU A 237 11.99 3.51 -9.77
C GLU A 237 12.54 2.12 -9.34
N GLY A 238 12.86 1.25 -10.28
CA GLY A 238 13.48 -0.04 -10.00
C GLY A 238 14.88 0.10 -9.39
N LEU A 239 15.73 0.99 -9.92
CA LEU A 239 17.06 1.28 -9.39
C LEU A 239 17.00 1.85 -7.96
N LEU A 240 16.05 2.77 -7.70
CA LEU A 240 15.80 3.28 -6.35
C LEU A 240 15.27 2.20 -5.41
N GLY A 241 14.46 1.28 -5.91
CA GLY A 241 14.03 0.09 -5.17
C GLY A 241 15.20 -0.79 -4.74
N ILE A 242 16.15 -1.05 -5.64
CA ILE A 242 17.39 -1.78 -5.34
C ILE A 242 18.19 -1.05 -4.25
N ALA A 243 18.44 0.25 -4.44
CA ALA A 243 19.22 1.07 -3.51
C ALA A 243 18.63 1.02 -2.10
N ARG A 244 17.34 1.31 -1.99
CA ARG A 244 16.60 1.30 -0.72
C ARG A 244 16.62 -0.09 -0.07
N THR A 245 16.37 -1.16 -0.83
CA THR A 245 16.35 -2.52 -0.30
C THR A 245 17.70 -2.92 0.25
N VAL A 246 18.80 -2.62 -0.45
CA VAL A 246 20.16 -2.92 0.02
C VAL A 246 20.50 -2.10 1.28
N ARG A 247 20.13 -0.80 1.32
CA ARG A 247 20.31 0.05 2.49
C ARG A 247 19.56 -0.49 3.71
N LEU A 248 18.29 -0.87 3.54
CA LEU A 248 17.49 -1.46 4.62
C LEU A 248 18.05 -2.78 5.11
N GLN A 249 18.51 -3.64 4.19
CA GLN A 249 19.14 -4.92 4.51
C GLN A 249 20.44 -4.71 5.30
N PHE A 250 21.29 -3.77 4.89
CA PHE A 250 22.52 -3.41 5.61
C PHE A 250 22.24 -3.01 7.07
N VAL A 251 21.17 -2.27 7.32
CA VAL A 251 20.80 -1.83 8.67
C VAL A 251 20.15 -2.94 9.49
N ARG A 252 19.18 -3.65 8.92
CA ARG A 252 18.27 -4.53 9.67
C ARG A 252 18.72 -5.98 9.70
N ASP A 253 19.37 -6.45 8.64
CA ASP A 253 19.76 -7.85 8.47
C ASP A 253 21.08 -8.00 7.68
N PRO A 254 22.21 -7.47 8.25
CA PRO A 254 23.50 -7.51 7.58
C PRO A 254 24.03 -8.95 7.38
N GLU A 255 23.57 -9.90 8.16
CA GLU A 255 24.00 -11.30 8.04
C GLU A 255 23.45 -11.94 6.76
N SER A 256 22.23 -11.60 6.36
CA SER A 256 21.64 -12.10 5.11
C SER A 256 22.29 -11.53 3.84
N LEU A 257 23.12 -10.48 3.94
CA LEU A 257 23.91 -9.97 2.81
C LEU A 257 24.93 -11.00 2.29
N GLN A 258 25.26 -12.00 3.11
CA GLN A 258 26.20 -13.09 2.76
C GLN A 258 25.51 -14.35 2.25
N ALA A 259 24.18 -14.37 2.16
CA ALA A 259 23.43 -15.54 1.71
C ALA A 259 23.78 -15.90 0.25
N GLN A 260 24.21 -17.15 0.04
CA GLN A 260 24.67 -17.64 -1.25
C GLN A 260 23.54 -18.04 -2.20
N LEU A 261 22.36 -18.37 -1.68
CA LEU A 261 21.22 -18.86 -2.45
C LEU A 261 19.98 -17.98 -2.21
N VAL A 262 19.43 -17.47 -3.29
CA VAL A 262 18.19 -16.69 -3.29
C VAL A 262 17.10 -17.51 -3.94
N LEU A 263 15.97 -17.66 -3.27
CA LEU A 263 14.80 -18.32 -3.82
C LEU A 263 13.83 -17.29 -4.41
N ASP A 264 13.24 -17.63 -5.56
CA ASP A 264 12.14 -16.89 -6.12
C ASP A 264 10.96 -16.92 -5.13
N PRO A 265 10.44 -15.75 -4.70
CA PRO A 265 9.38 -15.67 -3.70
C PRO A 265 8.05 -16.25 -4.17
N LEU A 266 7.85 -16.42 -5.48
CA LEU A 266 6.62 -16.94 -6.06
C LEU A 266 6.65 -18.44 -6.26
N THR A 267 7.80 -19.00 -6.63
CA THR A 267 7.93 -20.41 -6.99
C THR A 267 8.60 -21.25 -5.91
N GLY A 268 9.32 -20.62 -4.97
CA GLY A 268 10.16 -21.28 -3.99
C GLY A 268 11.41 -21.95 -4.58
N GLN A 269 11.65 -21.79 -5.89
CA GLN A 269 12.83 -22.31 -6.58
C GLN A 269 13.97 -21.29 -6.53
N PRO A 270 15.24 -21.74 -6.77
CA PRO A 270 16.35 -20.82 -6.89
C PRO A 270 16.05 -19.73 -7.93
N ASP A 271 16.11 -18.45 -7.51
CA ASP A 271 15.87 -17.32 -8.40
C ASP A 271 17.01 -17.17 -9.41
N PRO A 272 16.78 -17.42 -10.71
CA PRO A 272 17.84 -17.38 -11.71
C PRO A 272 18.37 -15.96 -11.94
N PHE A 273 17.60 -14.91 -11.61
CA PHE A 273 18.02 -13.52 -11.75
C PHE A 273 18.85 -13.07 -10.55
N ALA A 274 18.37 -13.34 -9.34
CA ALA A 274 19.13 -13.04 -8.13
C ALA A 274 20.45 -13.82 -8.08
N ASN A 275 20.45 -15.08 -8.50
CA ASN A 275 21.64 -15.91 -8.50
C ASN A 275 22.64 -15.56 -9.62
N ARG A 276 22.20 -15.02 -10.77
CA ARG A 276 23.10 -14.48 -11.81
C ARG A 276 23.83 -13.22 -11.32
N MET A 277 23.19 -12.42 -10.47
CA MET A 277 23.77 -11.24 -9.85
C MET A 277 24.53 -11.57 -8.57
N ASN A 278 24.54 -12.83 -8.15
CA ASN A 278 25.39 -13.32 -7.07
C ASN A 278 26.84 -13.38 -7.54
N ILE A 279 27.35 -12.23 -7.89
CA ILE A 279 28.75 -11.94 -8.18
C ILE A 279 29.44 -12.03 -6.81
N GLY A 280 29.86 -13.22 -6.35
CA GLY A 280 30.71 -13.43 -5.21
C GLY A 280 30.60 -12.48 -4.02
N PRO A 281 31.50 -12.37 -3.09
CA PRO A 281 31.47 -11.41 -1.99
C PRO A 281 31.76 -9.97 -2.50
N VAL A 282 31.05 -9.55 -3.54
CA VAL A 282 31.02 -8.17 -3.97
C VAL A 282 30.22 -7.42 -2.89
N ARG A 283 30.86 -6.44 -2.33
CA ARG A 283 30.36 -5.42 -1.44
C ARG A 283 28.97 -4.98 -1.91
N LEU A 284 27.92 -5.64 -1.41
CA LEU A 284 26.52 -5.27 -1.64
C LEU A 284 26.23 -3.84 -1.15
N ASP A 285 27.07 -3.36 -0.19
CA ASP A 285 27.14 -1.97 0.20
C ASP A 285 27.33 -1.01 -1.00
N ARG A 286 28.18 -1.35 -1.97
CA ARG A 286 28.38 -0.54 -3.18
C ARG A 286 27.28 -0.72 -4.24
N ALA A 287 26.58 -1.85 -4.25
CA ALA A 287 25.55 -2.11 -5.24
C ALA A 287 24.34 -1.18 -5.08
N GLY A 288 23.96 -0.85 -3.84
CA GLY A 288 22.87 0.09 -3.57
C GLY A 288 23.23 1.52 -3.95
N GLU A 289 24.43 2.01 -3.57
CA GLU A 289 24.94 3.30 -4.00
C GLU A 289 25.03 3.41 -5.53
N ALA A 290 25.57 2.38 -6.18
CA ALA A 290 25.74 2.37 -7.64
C ALA A 290 24.37 2.45 -8.35
N ALA A 291 23.36 1.75 -7.86
CA ALA A 291 22.01 1.81 -8.41
C ALA A 291 21.40 3.23 -8.27
N ALA A 292 21.54 3.86 -7.09
CA ALA A 292 21.04 5.22 -6.89
C ALA A 292 21.81 6.25 -7.74
N ARG A 293 23.11 6.08 -7.89
CA ARG A 293 23.92 6.94 -8.79
C ARG A 293 23.53 6.77 -10.25
N GLN A 294 23.30 5.54 -10.70
CA GLN A 294 22.82 5.27 -12.06
C GLN A 294 21.46 5.94 -12.31
N ALA A 295 20.55 5.89 -11.33
CA ALA A 295 19.27 6.60 -11.40
C ALA A 295 19.48 8.11 -11.56
N LEU A 296 20.42 8.70 -10.81
CA LEU A 296 20.76 10.13 -10.91
C LEU A 296 21.37 10.47 -12.27
N GLU A 297 22.27 9.65 -12.79
CA GLU A 297 22.87 9.83 -14.13
C GLU A 297 21.82 9.83 -15.24
N ILE A 298 20.81 8.95 -15.16
CA ILE A 298 19.69 8.95 -16.10
C ILE A 298 18.91 10.26 -16.02
N LEU A 299 18.61 10.74 -14.81
CA LEU A 299 17.87 11.98 -14.59
C LEU A 299 18.66 13.21 -15.04
N ASP A 300 19.95 13.27 -14.74
CA ASP A 300 20.83 14.39 -15.13
C ASP A 300 21.02 14.48 -16.65
N ALA A 301 20.93 13.33 -17.35
CA ALA A 301 20.99 13.28 -18.81
C ALA A 301 19.62 13.52 -19.48
N THR A 302 18.53 13.61 -18.71
CA THR A 302 17.16 13.79 -19.24
C THR A 302 16.85 15.29 -19.30
N PRO A 303 16.48 15.85 -20.48
CA PRO A 303 15.96 17.21 -20.55
C PRO A 303 14.65 17.33 -19.74
N ASP A 304 14.57 18.33 -18.84
CA ASP A 304 13.42 18.57 -17.96
C ASP A 304 12.98 17.30 -17.19
N PRO A 305 13.83 16.75 -16.30
CA PRO A 305 13.53 15.50 -15.63
C PRO A 305 12.36 15.66 -14.65
N PRO A 306 11.54 14.61 -14.41
CA PRO A 306 10.45 14.65 -13.46
C PRO A 306 10.97 15.04 -12.06
N LYS A 307 10.58 16.20 -11.56
CA LYS A 307 11.07 16.76 -10.27
C LYS A 307 10.87 15.79 -9.10
N ALA A 308 9.74 15.09 -9.06
CA ALA A 308 9.45 14.12 -8.00
C ALA A 308 10.46 12.96 -7.98
N LEU A 309 10.85 12.44 -9.16
CA LEU A 309 11.87 11.38 -9.25
C LEU A 309 13.27 11.92 -8.91
N MET A 310 13.59 13.15 -9.33
CA MET A 310 14.86 13.81 -8.96
C MET A 310 14.95 13.95 -7.43
N VAL A 311 13.90 14.45 -6.77
CA VAL A 311 13.85 14.56 -5.30
C VAL A 311 14.03 13.20 -4.64
N LYS A 312 13.29 12.18 -5.06
CA LYS A 312 13.42 10.82 -4.50
C LYS A 312 14.84 10.27 -4.63
N THR A 313 15.46 10.46 -5.81
CA THR A 313 16.81 9.96 -6.09
C THR A 313 17.86 10.66 -5.22
N LEU A 314 17.78 11.98 -5.12
CA LEU A 314 18.70 12.77 -4.30
C LEU A 314 18.54 12.43 -2.81
N ILE A 315 17.33 12.26 -2.34
CA ILE A 315 17.08 11.86 -0.94
C ILE A 315 17.61 10.45 -0.69
N GLU A 316 17.40 9.47 -1.59
CA GLU A 316 17.91 8.11 -1.39
C GLU A 316 19.44 8.08 -1.35
N LEU A 317 20.13 8.90 -2.16
CA LEU A 317 21.59 9.06 -2.07
C LEU A 317 22.02 9.69 -0.75
N GLY A 318 21.34 10.75 -0.31
CA GLY A 318 21.60 11.35 1.01
C GLY A 318 21.39 10.34 2.14
N ASP A 319 20.26 9.62 2.12
CA ASP A 319 19.92 8.57 3.10
C ASP A 319 20.98 7.44 3.10
N TRP A 320 21.50 7.09 1.92
CA TRP A 320 22.59 6.10 1.79
C TRP A 320 23.84 6.55 2.55
N TYR A 321 24.31 7.79 2.33
CA TYR A 321 25.51 8.29 2.98
C TYR A 321 25.33 8.49 4.49
N ILE A 322 24.17 8.95 4.95
CA ILE A 322 23.89 8.99 6.40
C ILE A 322 23.93 7.57 6.98
N THR A 323 23.36 6.58 6.29
CA THR A 323 23.41 5.18 6.74
C THR A 323 24.85 4.65 6.79
N ALA A 324 25.72 5.13 5.91
CA ALA A 324 27.15 4.81 5.90
C ALA A 324 28.00 5.66 6.90
N HIS A 325 27.35 6.50 7.72
CA HIS A 325 27.99 7.40 8.69
C HIS A 325 28.90 8.45 8.03
N ASP A 326 28.54 8.88 6.81
CA ASP A 326 29.22 9.94 6.06
C ASP A 326 28.26 11.11 5.75
N PRO A 327 27.95 11.96 6.76
CA PRO A 327 27.05 13.10 6.55
C PRO A 327 27.64 14.16 5.61
N ALA A 328 28.96 14.25 5.49
CA ALA A 328 29.59 15.21 4.59
C ALA A 328 29.27 14.92 3.13
N SER A 329 29.27 13.67 2.73
CA SER A 329 28.87 13.23 1.40
C SER A 329 27.35 13.26 1.19
N ALA A 330 26.54 13.16 2.27
CA ALA A 330 25.09 13.20 2.20
C ALA A 330 24.52 14.59 1.91
N LEU A 331 25.08 15.62 2.56
CA LEU A 331 24.55 16.99 2.54
C LEU A 331 24.34 17.59 1.14
N PRO A 332 25.27 17.48 0.18
CA PRO A 332 25.09 18.03 -1.16
C PRO A 332 23.84 17.49 -1.87
N TYR A 333 23.47 16.24 -1.64
CA TYR A 333 22.27 15.64 -2.23
C TYR A 333 20.99 16.21 -1.64
N TYR A 334 20.91 16.33 -0.32
CA TYR A 334 19.75 16.96 0.33
C TYR A 334 19.60 18.43 -0.03
N GLN A 335 20.72 19.17 -0.09
CA GLN A 335 20.74 20.58 -0.52
C GLN A 335 20.25 20.73 -1.96
N ARG A 336 20.63 19.83 -2.86
CA ARG A 336 20.14 19.80 -4.24
C ARG A 336 18.66 19.42 -4.33
N ALA A 337 18.16 18.56 -3.44
CA ALA A 337 16.76 18.16 -3.39
C ALA A 337 15.84 19.28 -2.89
N TRP A 338 16.27 20.06 -1.90
CA TRP A 338 15.47 21.06 -1.22
C TRP A 338 14.69 22.02 -2.14
N PRO A 339 15.31 22.72 -3.09
CA PRO A 339 14.61 23.67 -3.96
C PRO A 339 13.66 23.01 -4.96
N LEU A 340 13.74 21.70 -5.11
CA LEU A 340 12.86 20.92 -6.02
C LEU A 340 11.57 20.44 -5.32
N ILE A 341 11.53 20.49 -3.98
CA ILE A 341 10.35 20.12 -3.20
C ILE A 341 9.32 21.25 -3.29
N PRO A 342 8.07 20.97 -3.70
CA PRO A 342 7.05 22.00 -3.78
C PRO A 342 6.80 22.69 -2.43
N ALA A 343 6.64 24.01 -2.43
CA ALA A 343 6.29 24.76 -1.22
C ALA A 343 4.89 24.41 -0.69
N THR A 344 3.97 24.04 -1.60
CA THR A 344 2.63 23.54 -1.26
C THR A 344 2.54 22.09 -1.70
N LEU A 345 2.34 21.20 -0.75
CA LEU A 345 2.19 19.77 -0.96
C LEU A 345 0.71 19.39 -1.03
N SER A 346 0.41 18.28 -1.70
CA SER A 346 -0.95 17.73 -1.73
C SER A 346 -1.40 17.30 -0.33
N PRO A 347 -2.70 17.30 -0.02
CA PRO A 347 -3.20 16.81 1.26
C PRO A 347 -2.70 15.39 1.56
N GLY A 348 -2.02 15.23 2.70
CA GLY A 348 -1.41 13.97 3.14
C GLY A 348 0.03 13.74 2.69
N GLU A 349 0.59 14.61 1.84
CA GLU A 349 2.03 14.63 1.55
C GLU A 349 2.79 15.47 2.58
N GLN A 350 3.98 15.02 2.96
CA GLN A 350 4.88 15.76 3.86
C GLN A 350 6.20 16.02 3.14
N ASN A 351 6.80 17.17 3.44
CA ASN A 351 8.16 17.45 2.99
C ASN A 351 9.11 16.43 3.65
N PRO A 352 9.80 15.57 2.86
CA PRO A 352 10.66 14.52 3.40
C PRO A 352 11.88 15.04 4.19
N LEU A 353 12.17 16.34 4.12
CA LEU A 353 13.25 16.99 4.86
C LEU A 353 12.75 17.90 6.00
N SER A 354 11.44 17.91 6.29
CA SER A 354 10.87 18.75 7.36
C SER A 354 11.03 18.16 8.76
N SER A 355 11.37 16.89 8.87
CA SER A 355 11.48 16.15 10.13
C SER A 355 12.57 15.07 10.02
N PRO A 356 13.28 14.77 11.11
CA PRO A 356 14.21 13.64 11.15
C PRO A 356 13.49 12.32 10.84
N ARG A 357 14.12 11.46 10.01
CA ARG A 357 13.62 10.11 9.68
C ARG A 357 14.68 9.09 10.07
N PRO A 358 14.33 7.96 10.73
CA PRO A 358 15.30 6.94 11.12
C PRO A 358 15.89 6.27 9.87
N LEU A 359 17.21 6.29 9.73
CA LEU A 359 17.93 5.70 8.60
C LEU A 359 18.80 4.52 9.04
N HIS A 360 19.55 4.66 10.11
CA HIS A 360 20.31 3.59 10.74
C HIS A 360 19.79 3.37 12.16
N TYR A 361 18.71 2.64 12.28
CA TYR A 361 18.11 2.26 13.56
C TYR A 361 17.83 0.77 13.58
N ARG A 362 18.34 0.07 14.60
CA ARG A 362 18.08 -1.34 14.85
C ARG A 362 17.23 -1.47 16.11
N PRO A 363 15.92 -1.67 15.97
CA PRO A 363 15.07 -1.87 17.13
C PRO A 363 15.50 -3.12 17.90
N PRO A 364 15.27 -3.17 19.22
CA PRO A 364 15.49 -4.39 20.01
C PRO A 364 14.71 -5.58 19.45
N SER A 365 15.22 -6.80 19.67
CA SER A 365 14.66 -8.03 19.09
C SER A 365 13.18 -8.27 19.43
N ALA A 366 12.71 -7.76 20.57
CA ALA A 366 11.30 -7.83 20.96
C ALA A 366 10.40 -6.95 20.09
N ALA A 367 10.90 -5.81 19.57
CA ALA A 367 10.17 -4.96 18.63
C ALA A 367 10.13 -5.53 17.19
N LEU A 368 11.03 -6.46 16.85
CA LEU A 368 11.13 -7.07 15.51
C LEU A 368 10.27 -8.32 15.31
N ARG A 369 9.79 -8.96 16.38
CA ARG A 369 9.22 -10.32 16.31
C ARG A 369 7.83 -10.44 15.71
N LEU A 370 7.13 -9.38 15.42
CA LEU A 370 5.72 -9.44 15.01
C LEU A 370 5.45 -9.70 13.55
N LEU A 371 6.41 -9.53 12.68
CA LEU A 371 6.17 -9.67 11.24
C LEU A 371 6.20 -11.13 10.74
N GLY A 372 6.28 -12.13 11.64
CA GLY A 372 6.48 -13.51 11.22
C GLY A 372 5.71 -14.61 11.91
N SER A 373 4.76 -14.33 12.81
CA SER A 373 4.03 -15.41 13.51
C SER A 373 2.54 -15.07 13.66
N PRO A 374 1.67 -15.61 12.77
CA PRO A 374 0.23 -15.30 12.76
C PRO A 374 -0.54 -15.87 13.97
N ASP A 375 0.01 -16.86 14.68
CA ASP A 375 -0.71 -17.59 15.71
C ASP A 375 -0.47 -17.10 17.14
N VAL A 376 0.32 -16.03 17.35
CA VAL A 376 0.65 -15.54 18.67
C VAL A 376 -0.14 -14.27 18.96
N LYS A 377 -1.13 -14.36 19.87
CA LYS A 377 -1.72 -13.17 20.48
C LYS A 377 -0.60 -12.37 21.13
N THR A 378 -0.33 -11.19 20.61
CA THR A 378 0.69 -10.27 21.13
C THR A 378 0.01 -9.07 21.73
N LEU A 379 0.53 -8.62 22.87
CA LEU A 379 0.21 -7.32 23.46
C LEU A 379 1.24 -6.33 22.94
N SER A 380 0.79 -5.19 22.44
CA SER A 380 1.69 -4.09 22.04
C SER A 380 1.62 -2.97 23.04
N ARG A 381 2.78 -2.44 23.42
CA ARG A 381 2.90 -1.23 24.24
C ARG A 381 3.62 -0.17 23.43
N LYS A 382 3.06 1.03 23.39
CA LYS A 382 3.69 2.20 22.75
C LYS A 382 4.69 2.81 23.74
N LEU A 383 5.93 2.99 23.29
CA LEU A 383 7.00 3.67 24.02
C LEU A 383 7.34 4.96 23.29
N GLU A 384 7.38 6.06 24.01
CA GLU A 384 7.65 7.40 23.48
C GLU A 384 8.96 7.95 24.02
N PHE A 385 9.76 8.55 23.14
CA PHE A 385 11.07 9.13 23.44
C PHE A 385 11.19 10.50 22.83
N ASN A 386 11.73 11.46 23.57
CA ASN A 386 12.22 12.72 23.03
C ASN A 386 13.67 12.57 22.63
N LEU A 387 13.97 12.85 21.37
CA LEU A 387 15.31 12.77 20.80
C LEU A 387 15.86 14.16 20.51
N SER A 388 17.17 14.32 20.70
CA SER A 388 17.94 15.42 20.11
C SER A 388 18.73 14.83 18.94
N VAL A 389 18.52 15.39 17.73
CA VAL A 389 19.17 14.97 16.50
C VAL A 389 20.01 16.13 15.98
N ALA A 390 21.32 15.91 15.81
CA ALA A 390 22.24 16.91 15.28
C ALA A 390 21.92 17.23 13.79
N ALA A 391 22.44 18.34 13.29
CA ALA A 391 22.37 18.70 11.88
C ALA A 391 23.09 17.68 10.95
N THR A 392 23.94 16.83 11.50
CA THR A 392 24.57 15.68 10.82
C THR A 392 23.68 14.45 10.74
N GLY A 393 22.59 14.40 11.51
CA GLY A 393 21.72 13.23 11.64
C GLY A 393 22.08 12.30 12.81
N GLU A 394 23.12 12.57 13.56
CA GLU A 394 23.51 11.79 14.75
C GLU A 394 22.55 12.08 15.92
N VAL A 395 22.19 11.07 16.68
CA VAL A 395 21.40 11.23 17.90
C VAL A 395 22.33 11.65 19.04
N THR A 396 22.10 12.84 19.59
CA THR A 396 22.90 13.44 20.67
C THR A 396 22.24 13.38 22.04
N GLY A 397 20.94 13.08 22.09
CA GLY A 397 20.18 12.96 23.32
C GLY A 397 18.98 12.03 23.16
N VAL A 398 18.71 11.23 24.19
CA VAL A 398 17.54 10.33 24.26
C VAL A 398 16.94 10.45 25.65
N ALA A 399 15.65 10.83 25.73
CA ALA A 399 14.92 10.91 27.01
C ALA A 399 13.58 10.16 26.84
N ALA A 400 13.29 9.19 27.70
CA ALA A 400 12.01 8.49 27.71
C ALA A 400 10.90 9.45 28.17
N VAL A 401 9.79 9.48 27.45
CA VAL A 401 8.55 10.19 27.79
C VAL A 401 7.59 9.26 28.50
N THR A 402 7.49 8.02 28.03
CA THR A 402 6.72 6.96 28.68
C THR A 402 7.33 6.61 30.04
N THR A 403 6.55 6.66 31.10
CA THR A 403 7.00 6.44 32.48
C THR A 403 6.42 5.19 33.12
N ASP A 404 5.40 4.58 32.53
CA ASP A 404 4.68 3.41 33.02
C ASP A 404 5.14 2.08 32.41
N ALA A 405 6.18 2.13 31.56
CA ALA A 405 6.79 0.94 30.97
C ALA A 405 7.93 0.38 31.85
N PRO A 406 8.21 -0.94 31.79
CA PRO A 406 9.34 -1.54 32.49
C PRO A 406 10.67 -0.87 32.12
N GLU A 407 11.50 -0.57 33.14
CA GLU A 407 12.79 0.11 32.95
C GLU A 407 13.72 -0.63 31.98
N GLY A 408 13.65 -1.97 31.96
CA GLY A 408 14.42 -2.82 31.05
C GLY A 408 14.08 -2.59 29.57
N GLU A 409 12.80 -2.36 29.25
CA GLU A 409 12.32 -2.06 27.90
C GLU A 409 12.81 -0.67 27.46
N LEU A 410 12.56 0.34 28.29
CA LEU A 410 13.00 1.71 28.04
C LEU A 410 14.51 1.80 27.84
N SER A 411 15.28 1.10 28.69
CA SER A 411 16.75 1.08 28.58
C SER A 411 17.25 0.40 27.30
N GLN A 412 16.58 -0.66 26.82
CA GLN A 412 16.97 -1.33 25.57
C GLN A 412 16.71 -0.43 24.37
N VAL A 413 15.53 0.19 24.29
CA VAL A 413 15.18 1.11 23.21
C VAL A 413 16.07 2.36 23.25
N SER A 414 16.29 2.97 24.43
CA SER A 414 17.20 4.13 24.58
C SER A 414 18.60 3.84 24.07
N ARG A 415 19.16 2.66 24.41
CA ARG A 415 20.50 2.26 23.92
C ARG A 415 20.55 2.03 22.42
N ALA A 416 19.45 1.55 21.82
CA ALA A 416 19.35 1.40 20.36
C ALA A 416 19.24 2.76 19.67
N LEU A 417 18.45 3.68 20.24
CA LEU A 417 18.26 5.04 19.73
C LEU A 417 19.55 5.88 19.84
N ALA A 418 20.29 5.72 20.92
CA ALA A 418 21.58 6.44 21.12
C ALA A 418 22.65 6.08 20.06
N LYS A 419 22.47 4.97 19.35
CA LYS A 419 23.34 4.53 18.24
C LYS A 419 22.72 4.78 16.87
N ALA A 420 21.52 5.34 16.84
CA ALA A 420 20.78 5.53 15.60
C ALA A 420 21.28 6.78 14.84
N TRP A 421 21.08 6.74 13.53
CA TRP A 421 21.26 7.89 12.65
C TRP A 421 19.96 8.18 11.93
N PHE A 422 19.69 9.49 11.79
CA PHE A 422 18.48 10.01 11.17
C PHE A 422 18.84 10.88 9.97
N SER A 423 17.93 11.05 9.01
CA SER A 423 18.07 12.15 8.07
C SER A 423 17.98 13.46 8.83
N PRO A 424 18.86 14.45 8.53
CA PRO A 424 18.76 15.76 9.17
C PRO A 424 17.47 16.49 8.72
N ARG A 425 16.92 17.30 9.61
CA ARG A 425 15.87 18.26 9.28
C ARG A 425 16.48 19.45 8.55
N PHE A 426 15.77 20.00 7.58
CA PHE A 426 16.18 21.17 6.83
C PHE A 426 15.26 22.36 7.09
N GLU A 427 15.87 23.53 7.22
CA GLU A 427 15.19 24.83 7.21
C GLU A 427 15.97 25.74 6.24
N ASP A 428 15.27 26.42 5.35
CA ASP A 428 15.84 27.34 4.35
C ASP A 428 17.03 26.74 3.58
N GLY A 429 16.94 25.44 3.24
CA GLY A 429 17.98 24.73 2.50
C GLY A 429 19.23 24.35 3.32
N ARG A 430 19.19 24.49 4.63
CA ARG A 430 20.29 24.14 5.53
C ARG A 430 19.89 23.09 6.53
N PRO A 431 20.77 22.12 6.82
CA PRO A 431 20.49 21.15 7.87
C PRO A 431 20.53 21.84 9.23
N VAL A 432 19.56 21.54 10.08
CA VAL A 432 19.43 22.10 11.43
C VAL A 432 19.29 20.99 12.46
N ALA A 433 19.85 21.23 13.64
CA ALA A 433 19.63 20.36 14.78
C ALA A 433 18.15 20.40 15.19
N THR A 434 17.63 19.30 15.72
CA THR A 434 16.25 19.17 16.17
C THR A 434 16.26 18.67 17.60
N GLU A 435 15.69 19.44 18.52
CA GLU A 435 15.50 19.06 19.92
C GLU A 435 14.03 18.68 20.16
N GLY A 436 13.80 17.72 21.06
CA GLY A 436 12.46 17.30 21.44
C GLY A 436 11.69 16.59 20.32
N PHE A 437 12.40 15.96 19.36
CA PHE A 437 11.76 15.15 18.35
C PHE A 437 11.10 13.92 18.99
N LEU A 438 9.78 13.85 18.94
CA LEU A 438 9.03 12.72 19.49
C LEU A 438 9.18 11.50 18.58
N PHE A 439 9.79 10.45 19.10
CA PHE A 439 9.93 9.15 18.44
C PHE A 439 9.08 8.11 19.15
N GLU A 440 8.31 7.35 18.38
CA GLU A 440 7.44 6.30 18.87
C GLU A 440 7.98 4.93 18.48
N GLU A 441 8.09 4.01 19.45
CA GLU A 441 8.46 2.61 19.24
C GLU A 441 7.38 1.71 19.82
N TYR A 442 7.17 0.55 19.23
CA TYR A 442 6.22 -0.43 19.72
C TYR A 442 6.96 -1.62 20.30
N TRP A 443 6.69 -1.91 21.57
CA TRP A 443 7.20 -3.09 22.24
C TRP A 443 6.15 -4.18 22.24
N PHE A 444 6.52 -5.38 21.84
CA PHE A 444 5.60 -6.48 21.68
C PHE A 444 5.93 -7.61 22.65
N GLU A 445 4.93 -8.04 23.39
CA GLU A 445 5.00 -9.16 24.34
C GLU A 445 4.04 -10.27 23.89
N ARG A 446 4.45 -11.52 24.10
CA ARG A 446 3.55 -12.65 23.94
C ARG A 446 2.44 -12.54 24.98
N ALA A 447 1.18 -12.56 24.54
CA ALA A 447 0.07 -12.60 25.48
C ALA A 447 0.19 -13.87 26.36
N PRO A 448 -0.08 -13.77 27.67
CA PRO A 448 -0.08 -14.93 28.53
C PRO A 448 -1.07 -15.98 27.98
N GLU A 449 -0.67 -17.24 27.97
CA GLU A 449 -1.58 -18.32 27.61
C GLU A 449 -2.81 -18.24 28.52
N PRO A 450 -4.04 -18.37 27.97
CA PRO A 450 -5.23 -18.41 28.79
C PRO A 450 -5.06 -19.55 29.83
N ALA A 451 -5.36 -19.25 31.07
CA ALA A 451 -5.33 -20.27 32.13
C ALA A 451 -6.14 -21.50 31.65
N PRO A 452 -5.62 -22.72 31.84
CA PRO A 452 -6.34 -23.92 31.46
C PRO A 452 -7.75 -23.87 32.07
N GLU A 453 -8.76 -24.08 31.24
CA GLU A 453 -10.15 -24.13 31.72
C GLU A 453 -10.21 -25.12 32.90
N PRO A 454 -10.83 -24.76 34.04
CA PRO A 454 -10.99 -25.70 35.11
C PRO A 454 -11.70 -26.95 34.59
N PRO A 455 -11.27 -28.15 34.94
CA PRO A 455 -11.87 -29.40 34.47
C PRO A 455 -13.38 -29.33 34.67
N ALA A 456 -14.11 -29.55 33.57
CA ALA A 456 -15.57 -29.54 33.60
C ALA A 456 -16.05 -30.36 34.78
N THR A 457 -16.68 -29.71 35.75
CA THR A 457 -17.24 -30.39 36.94
C THR A 457 -18.14 -31.50 36.44
N ALA A 458 -17.76 -32.73 36.74
CA ALA A 458 -18.55 -33.93 36.40
C ALA A 458 -19.98 -33.71 36.84
N ASN A 459 -20.89 -33.77 35.89
CA ASN A 459 -22.32 -33.61 36.15
C ASN A 459 -22.79 -34.78 37.01
N PRO A 460 -23.22 -34.57 38.29
CA PRO A 460 -23.58 -35.67 39.20
C PRO A 460 -24.88 -36.38 38.83
N ASN A 461 -25.50 -36.04 37.73
CA ASN A 461 -26.82 -36.60 37.28
C ASN A 461 -26.75 -37.68 36.20
N LYS A 462 -25.63 -38.40 36.07
CA LYS A 462 -25.59 -39.62 35.26
C LYS A 462 -25.35 -40.88 36.13
N ALA A 463 -26.17 -41.08 37.13
CA ALA A 463 -26.32 -42.36 37.78
C ALA A 463 -27.83 -42.52 38.12
N GLY A 464 -28.57 -43.21 37.25
CA GLY A 464 -29.95 -43.52 37.42
C GLY A 464 -30.44 -44.34 36.22
#